data_926060c935c0ad87fbd18da7fc80881e
#
_entry.id   926060c935c0ad87fbd18da7fc80881e
#
_cell.length_a   1.000
_cell.length_b   1.000
_cell.length_c   1.000
_cell.angle_alpha   90.00
_cell.angle_beta   90.00
_cell.angle_gamma   90.00
#
_symmetry.space_group_name_H-M   'P 1'
#
loop_
_entity.id
_entity.type
_entity.pdbx_description
1 polymer ?
#
loop_
_entity_poly.entity_id
_entity_poly.type
_entity_poly.pdbx_seq_one_letter_code
_entity_poly.pdbx_strand_id
1 'polypeptide(L)'
;MLSRNPTEPSQKVEGSGVAQAVRLAVIAELDAINLYQQLADAIGDDSVKKVLLDVAREEKTHFGEFLELLRRLDPEQVRELEAGSAEVAGELKAQGGDNSDPAQQGQALGPLSGDEASSLLSAVREELGRARPLRQALPVSQVGQGVLAVPSDSLTEGDAVKASAQPLPLSRLSAYFEVTQDLIDYSRRASLPLRPSSALRAARDLALAEEALVVRSLEASAGVRVSGSWASPGSFTSLVAKALSQLKVRAPSYLLIISPSARAALASVIDPSGLDELSRASRLVSVVVSPGAKDDVALLVPPEADVVDIAVGSDSRVDYVGLIEGSHRFALWETVAVRVKDPSAIAAIAQAA
;
A
#
# COMPACT_ATOMS: atom_id res chain seq x y z
N MET A 1 -9.60 35.98 -9.93
CA MET A 1 -9.80 36.68 -11.21
C MET A 1 -9.82 35.60 -12.28
N LEU A 2 -11.02 35.26 -12.78
CA LEU A 2 -11.14 34.24 -13.82
C LEU A 2 -10.47 34.71 -15.10
N SER A 3 -9.57 33.93 -15.66
CA SER A 3 -8.97 34.17 -16.97
C SER A 3 -10.06 34.24 -18.03
N ARG A 4 -9.95 35.13 -18.99
CA ARG A 4 -10.90 35.17 -20.08
C ARG A 4 -10.84 33.85 -20.84
N ASN A 5 -11.99 33.23 -21.09
CA ASN A 5 -12.06 32.02 -21.92
C ASN A 5 -11.54 32.34 -23.31
N PRO A 6 -10.46 31.71 -23.80
CA PRO A 6 -9.89 32.00 -25.11
C PRO A 6 -10.67 31.37 -26.26
N THR A 7 -11.69 30.55 -25.94
CA THR A 7 -12.46 29.83 -26.97
C THR A 7 -13.67 30.62 -27.41
N GLU A 8 -13.69 31.03 -28.67
CA GLU A 8 -14.95 31.39 -29.34
C GLU A 8 -15.54 30.14 -29.98
N PRO A 9 -16.87 29.91 -29.87
CA PRO A 9 -17.51 28.68 -30.38
C PRO A 9 -17.27 28.37 -31.86
N SER A 10 -16.85 29.37 -32.65
CA SER A 10 -16.58 29.25 -34.06
C SER A 10 -15.13 28.89 -34.44
N GLN A 11 -14.21 28.90 -33.50
CA GLN A 11 -12.80 28.64 -33.76
C GLN A 11 -12.31 27.39 -33.01
N LYS A 12 -11.62 26.49 -33.71
CA LYS A 12 -10.92 25.38 -33.09
C LYS A 12 -9.65 25.87 -32.43
N VAL A 13 -9.40 25.43 -31.20
CA VAL A 13 -8.16 25.71 -30.46
C VAL A 13 -7.11 24.69 -30.87
N GLU A 14 -5.97 25.14 -31.35
CA GLU A 14 -4.86 24.30 -31.80
C GLU A 14 -3.53 24.73 -31.16
N GLY A 15 -2.53 23.83 -31.18
CA GLY A 15 -1.18 24.12 -30.69
C GLY A 15 -1.15 24.45 -29.20
N SER A 16 -0.42 25.51 -28.82
CA SER A 16 -0.28 25.97 -27.44
C SER A 16 -1.59 26.43 -26.79
N GLY A 17 -2.60 26.77 -27.60
CA GLY A 17 -3.94 27.10 -27.09
C GLY A 17 -4.63 25.95 -26.42
N VAL A 18 -4.34 24.72 -26.81
CA VAL A 18 -4.91 23.51 -26.15
C VAL A 18 -4.44 23.41 -24.69
N ALA A 19 -3.15 23.62 -24.41
CA ALA A 19 -2.62 23.65 -23.06
C ALA A 19 -3.25 24.77 -22.20
N GLN A 20 -3.51 25.95 -22.81
CA GLN A 20 -4.22 27.05 -22.13
C GLN A 20 -5.66 26.66 -21.79
N ALA A 21 -6.38 26.01 -22.70
CA ALA A 21 -7.74 25.53 -22.43
C ALA A 21 -7.77 24.49 -21.30
N VAL A 22 -6.82 23.57 -21.27
CA VAL A 22 -6.69 22.58 -20.18
C VAL A 22 -6.35 23.26 -18.84
N ARG A 23 -5.51 24.31 -18.83
CA ARG A 23 -5.27 25.09 -17.59
C ARG A 23 -6.55 25.75 -17.07
N LEU A 24 -7.43 26.23 -17.94
CA LEU A 24 -8.73 26.78 -17.53
C LEU A 24 -9.62 25.69 -16.91
N ALA A 25 -9.61 24.48 -17.46
CA ALA A 25 -10.32 23.35 -16.84
C ALA A 25 -9.76 23.05 -15.43
N VAL A 26 -8.45 22.96 -15.26
CA VAL A 26 -7.79 22.80 -13.94
C VAL A 26 -8.23 23.89 -12.96
N ILE A 27 -8.32 25.16 -13.38
CA ILE A 27 -8.78 26.28 -12.54
C ILE A 27 -10.24 26.10 -12.17
N ALA A 28 -11.09 25.66 -13.09
CA ALA A 28 -12.52 25.46 -12.85
C ALA A 28 -12.76 24.38 -11.80
N GLU A 29 -12.04 23.26 -11.84
CA GLU A 29 -12.17 22.20 -10.85
C GLU A 29 -11.74 22.67 -9.44
N LEU A 30 -10.63 23.42 -9.36
CA LEU A 30 -10.18 23.99 -8.08
C LEU A 30 -11.20 24.97 -7.49
N ASP A 31 -11.84 25.78 -8.32
CA ASP A 31 -12.89 26.73 -7.91
C ASP A 31 -14.15 25.99 -7.47
N ALA A 32 -14.54 24.93 -8.18
CA ALA A 32 -15.67 24.07 -7.82
C ALA A 32 -15.45 23.34 -6.47
N ILE A 33 -14.26 22.81 -6.24
CA ILE A 33 -13.90 22.19 -4.95
C ILE A 33 -14.10 23.19 -3.80
N ASN A 34 -13.55 24.40 -3.94
CA ASN A 34 -13.67 25.44 -2.93
C ASN A 34 -15.13 25.85 -2.71
N LEU A 35 -15.91 26.02 -3.78
CA LEU A 35 -17.32 26.39 -3.71
C LEU A 35 -18.13 25.33 -2.93
N TYR A 36 -18.00 24.07 -3.29
CA TYR A 36 -18.78 22.99 -2.63
C TYR A 36 -18.38 22.80 -1.17
N GLN A 37 -17.11 22.97 -0.82
CA GLN A 37 -16.66 22.94 0.57
C GLN A 37 -17.26 24.11 1.38
N GLN A 38 -17.22 25.34 0.86
CA GLN A 38 -17.80 26.51 1.52
C GLN A 38 -19.33 26.38 1.67
N LEU A 39 -20.02 25.85 0.66
CA LEU A 39 -21.46 25.59 0.75
C LEU A 39 -21.77 24.52 1.80
N ALA A 40 -20.97 23.44 1.84
CA ALA A 40 -21.13 22.38 2.84
C ALA A 40 -20.93 22.90 4.28
N ASP A 41 -20.01 23.85 4.48
CA ASP A 41 -19.75 24.46 5.77
C ASP A 41 -20.88 25.44 6.19
N ALA A 42 -21.55 26.08 5.23
CA ALA A 42 -22.62 27.03 5.46
C ALA A 42 -24.00 26.39 5.66
N ILE A 43 -24.20 25.13 5.23
CA ILE A 43 -25.50 24.46 5.24
C ILE A 43 -25.65 23.60 6.50
N GLY A 44 -26.78 23.76 7.20
CA GLY A 44 -27.08 22.99 8.42
C GLY A 44 -27.71 21.61 8.17
N ASP A 45 -28.11 21.28 6.93
CA ASP A 45 -28.69 19.98 6.60
C ASP A 45 -27.60 18.96 6.28
N ASP A 46 -27.46 17.95 7.13
CA ASP A 46 -26.41 16.93 7.01
C ASP A 46 -26.50 16.12 5.70
N SER A 47 -27.69 15.90 5.15
CA SER A 47 -27.89 15.17 3.90
C SER A 47 -27.36 15.97 2.72
N VAL A 48 -27.68 17.27 2.67
CA VAL A 48 -27.20 18.19 1.63
C VAL A 48 -25.69 18.37 1.76
N LYS A 49 -25.16 18.56 2.98
CA LYS A 49 -23.75 18.66 3.28
C LYS A 49 -22.97 17.45 2.76
N LYS A 50 -23.47 16.24 3.02
CA LYS A 50 -22.84 15.00 2.57
C LYS A 50 -22.72 14.93 1.04
N VAL A 51 -23.77 15.30 0.33
CA VAL A 51 -23.77 15.34 -1.14
C VAL A 51 -22.75 16.35 -1.67
N LEU A 52 -22.70 17.57 -1.10
CA LEU A 52 -21.76 18.61 -1.51
C LEU A 52 -20.29 18.18 -1.30
N LEU A 53 -19.99 17.52 -0.18
CA LEU A 53 -18.65 17.01 0.10
C LEU A 53 -18.28 15.82 -0.81
N ASP A 54 -19.25 15.04 -1.24
CA ASP A 54 -19.06 13.95 -2.19
C ASP A 54 -18.72 14.48 -3.58
N VAL A 55 -19.50 15.44 -4.08
CA VAL A 55 -19.20 16.16 -5.33
C VAL A 55 -17.83 16.84 -5.27
N ALA A 56 -17.50 17.53 -4.17
CA ALA A 56 -16.16 18.13 -4.00
C ALA A 56 -15.02 17.09 -4.09
N ARG A 57 -15.26 15.84 -3.75
CA ARG A 57 -14.30 14.75 -3.91
C ARG A 57 -14.18 14.29 -5.36
N GLU A 58 -15.27 14.24 -6.09
CA GLU A 58 -15.27 13.93 -7.52
C GLU A 58 -14.49 15.00 -8.30
N GLU A 59 -14.65 16.28 -7.97
CA GLU A 59 -13.89 17.36 -8.63
C GLU A 59 -12.37 17.27 -8.39
N LYS A 60 -11.93 16.71 -7.26
CA LYS A 60 -10.50 16.42 -7.04
C LYS A 60 -9.98 15.34 -8.00
N THR A 61 -10.82 14.40 -8.41
CA THR A 61 -10.47 13.39 -9.43
C THR A 61 -10.35 14.04 -10.79
N HIS A 62 -11.34 14.86 -11.18
CA HIS A 62 -11.32 15.62 -12.46
C HIS A 62 -10.12 16.56 -12.56
N PHE A 63 -9.78 17.25 -11.45
CA PHE A 63 -8.54 18.03 -11.39
C PHE A 63 -7.31 17.18 -11.71
N GLY A 64 -7.20 15.96 -11.16
CA GLY A 64 -6.11 15.04 -11.46
C GLY A 64 -6.05 14.62 -12.93
N GLU A 65 -7.19 14.37 -13.54
CA GLU A 65 -7.31 14.04 -14.97
C GLU A 65 -6.84 15.17 -15.86
N PHE A 66 -7.31 16.40 -15.62
CA PHE A 66 -6.88 17.57 -16.38
C PHE A 66 -5.41 17.93 -16.14
N LEU A 67 -4.89 17.74 -14.94
CA LEU A 67 -3.47 17.93 -14.65
C LEU A 67 -2.61 16.93 -15.44
N GLU A 68 -3.02 15.68 -15.55
CA GLU A 68 -2.31 14.69 -16.36
C GLU A 68 -2.36 15.02 -17.87
N LEU A 69 -3.49 15.52 -18.38
CA LEU A 69 -3.55 16.03 -19.76
C LEU A 69 -2.61 17.21 -19.96
N LEU A 70 -2.54 18.15 -19.01
CA LEU A 70 -1.64 19.30 -19.08
C LEU A 70 -0.17 18.86 -19.10
N ARG A 71 0.21 17.87 -18.30
CA ARG A 71 1.56 17.28 -18.29
C ARG A 71 1.97 16.73 -19.65
N ARG A 72 1.03 16.09 -20.37
CA ARG A 72 1.29 15.56 -21.73
C ARG A 72 1.40 16.65 -22.79
N LEU A 73 0.70 17.76 -22.63
CA LEU A 73 0.63 18.85 -23.58
C LEU A 73 1.73 19.90 -23.41
N ASP A 74 2.29 20.01 -22.20
CA ASP A 74 3.23 21.06 -21.83
C ASP A 74 4.40 20.49 -20.98
N PRO A 75 5.50 20.05 -21.64
CA PRO A 75 6.69 19.56 -20.95
C PRO A 75 7.41 20.62 -20.11
N GLU A 76 7.24 21.91 -20.40
CA GLU A 76 7.76 23.00 -19.57
C GLU A 76 7.01 23.04 -18.23
N GLN A 77 5.68 22.94 -18.27
CA GLN A 77 4.85 22.88 -17.08
C GLN A 77 5.24 21.71 -16.16
N VAL A 78 5.65 20.57 -16.72
CA VAL A 78 6.14 19.42 -15.90
C VAL A 78 7.39 19.80 -15.13
N ARG A 79 8.39 20.39 -15.81
CA ARG A 79 9.65 20.82 -15.16
C ARG A 79 9.41 21.86 -14.08
N GLU A 80 8.55 22.83 -14.36
CA GLU A 80 8.23 23.90 -13.40
C GLU A 80 7.41 23.40 -12.20
N LEU A 81 6.53 22.40 -12.39
CA LEU A 81 5.85 21.73 -11.26
C LEU A 81 6.85 20.98 -10.35
N GLU A 82 7.85 20.32 -10.94
CA GLU A 82 8.91 19.65 -10.20
C GLU A 82 9.81 20.65 -9.47
N ALA A 83 10.20 21.73 -10.14
CA ALA A 83 11.00 22.81 -9.56
C ALA A 83 10.26 23.50 -8.40
N GLY A 84 8.99 23.88 -8.59
CA GLY A 84 8.16 24.49 -7.55
C GLY A 84 7.94 23.56 -6.37
N SER A 85 7.75 22.25 -6.61
CA SER A 85 7.69 21.26 -5.53
C SER A 85 8.99 21.21 -4.73
N ALA A 86 10.15 21.28 -5.41
CA ALA A 86 11.46 21.31 -4.76
C ALA A 86 11.72 22.61 -3.97
N GLU A 87 11.29 23.76 -4.50
CA GLU A 87 11.37 25.06 -3.80
C GLU A 87 10.55 25.08 -2.52
N VAL A 88 9.27 24.68 -2.59
CA VAL A 88 8.38 24.61 -1.43
C VAL A 88 8.94 23.63 -0.38
N ALA A 89 9.47 22.50 -0.81
CA ALA A 89 10.15 21.56 0.11
C ALA A 89 11.40 22.19 0.76
N GLY A 90 12.09 23.08 0.06
CA GLY A 90 13.21 23.87 0.59
C GLY A 90 12.77 24.94 1.60
N GLU A 91 11.73 25.70 1.28
CA GLU A 91 11.20 26.78 2.13
C GLU A 91 10.51 26.27 3.40
N LEU A 92 9.75 25.18 3.32
CA LEU A 92 9.14 24.54 4.49
C LEU A 92 10.18 24.01 5.47
N LYS A 93 11.37 23.63 4.97
CA LYS A 93 12.53 23.30 5.84
C LYS A 93 13.08 24.50 6.58
N ALA A 94 12.96 25.70 6.03
CA ALA A 94 13.47 26.92 6.65
C ALA A 94 12.54 27.54 7.71
N GLN A 95 11.24 27.23 7.71
CA GLN A 95 10.23 27.89 8.54
C GLN A 95 9.68 27.05 9.71
N GLY A 96 10.17 25.84 9.96
CA GLY A 96 9.93 25.06 11.20
C GLY A 96 8.52 25.12 11.76
N GLY A 97 7.50 24.61 11.05
CA GLY A 97 6.11 24.56 11.53
C GLY A 97 5.40 23.29 11.06
N ASP A 98 5.17 22.43 12.01
CA ASP A 98 4.59 21.09 12.02
C ASP A 98 3.20 21.02 11.39
N ASN A 99 2.98 20.06 10.48
CA ASN A 99 1.79 19.23 10.25
C ASN A 99 1.58 18.84 8.78
N SER A 100 2.52 18.12 8.20
CA SER A 100 2.23 17.22 7.08
C SER A 100 3.36 16.21 7.01
N ASP A 101 3.04 14.95 6.87
CA ASP A 101 3.96 13.82 6.96
C ASP A 101 5.34 14.09 6.31
N PRO A 102 6.32 14.66 7.04
CA PRO A 102 7.69 14.88 6.60
C PRO A 102 8.55 13.67 6.95
N ALA A 103 7.93 12.53 7.01
CA ALA A 103 8.49 11.32 7.59
C ALA A 103 9.68 10.76 6.82
N GLN A 104 10.09 11.36 5.72
CA GLN A 104 11.21 10.83 4.94
C GLN A 104 12.14 11.86 4.29
N GLN A 105 11.95 13.17 4.50
CA GLN A 105 12.84 14.16 3.94
C GLN A 105 13.47 15.00 5.06
N GLY A 106 14.71 14.68 5.42
CA GLY A 106 15.56 15.56 6.23
C GLY A 106 15.84 15.13 7.65
N GLN A 107 15.51 13.94 8.10
CA GLN A 107 16.11 13.40 9.31
C GLN A 107 17.58 13.13 9.00
N ALA A 108 18.48 13.84 9.70
CA ALA A 108 19.91 13.59 9.56
C ALA A 108 20.18 12.13 9.92
N LEU A 109 20.43 11.29 8.91
CA LEU A 109 20.80 9.89 9.11
C LEU A 109 22.27 9.79 9.53
N GLY A 110 22.59 10.38 10.68
CA GLY A 110 23.92 10.34 11.26
C GLY A 110 24.99 10.94 10.33
N PRO A 111 25.99 10.15 9.89
CA PRO A 111 27.10 10.63 9.09
C PRO A 111 26.79 10.79 7.59
N LEU A 112 25.57 10.42 7.16
CA LEU A 112 25.19 10.46 5.75
C LEU A 112 24.86 11.87 5.28
N SER A 113 25.36 12.22 4.10
CA SER A 113 24.90 13.42 3.39
C SER A 113 23.45 13.25 2.91
N GLY A 114 22.81 14.34 2.48
CA GLY A 114 21.44 14.29 1.94
C GLY A 114 21.28 13.33 0.76
N ASP A 115 22.26 13.30 -0.15
CA ASP A 115 22.24 12.42 -1.33
C ASP A 115 22.43 10.95 -0.96
N GLU A 116 23.35 10.67 -0.02
CA GLU A 116 23.59 9.33 0.51
C GLU A 116 22.35 8.80 1.25
N ALA A 117 21.74 9.63 2.10
CA ALA A 117 20.50 9.31 2.79
C ALA A 117 19.36 9.04 1.80
N SER A 118 19.20 9.90 0.80
CA SER A 118 18.19 9.72 -0.26
C SER A 118 18.40 8.42 -1.06
N SER A 119 19.65 8.11 -1.42
CA SER A 119 20.00 6.88 -2.12
C SER A 119 19.70 5.63 -1.27
N LEU A 120 20.09 5.66 0.01
CA LEU A 120 19.81 4.60 0.97
C LEU A 120 18.31 4.37 1.14
N LEU A 121 17.55 5.43 1.40
CA LEU A 121 16.10 5.36 1.61
C LEU A 121 15.36 4.87 0.35
N SER A 122 15.79 5.32 -0.84
CA SER A 122 15.23 4.86 -2.11
C SER A 122 15.47 3.37 -2.32
N ALA A 123 16.70 2.89 -2.04
CA ALA A 123 17.04 1.48 -2.17
C ALA A 123 16.24 0.59 -1.18
N VAL A 124 16.08 1.03 0.06
CA VAL A 124 15.27 0.34 1.07
C VAL A 124 13.80 0.28 0.65
N ARG A 125 13.23 1.41 0.18
CA ARG A 125 11.83 1.48 -0.28
C ARG A 125 11.59 0.57 -1.49
N GLU A 126 12.49 0.57 -2.45
CA GLU A 126 12.41 -0.32 -3.63
C GLU A 126 12.39 -1.80 -3.21
N GLU A 127 13.27 -2.20 -2.30
CA GLU A 127 13.36 -3.57 -1.81
C GLU A 127 12.13 -3.98 -1.01
N LEU A 128 11.63 -3.11 -0.12
CA LEU A 128 10.38 -3.32 0.61
C LEU A 128 9.19 -3.51 -0.34
N GLY A 129 9.09 -2.66 -1.38
CA GLY A 129 8.02 -2.77 -2.38
C GLY A 129 8.02 -4.11 -3.10
N ARG A 130 9.21 -4.68 -3.40
CA ARG A 130 9.32 -6.02 -4.02
C ARG A 130 8.99 -7.16 -3.06
N ALA A 131 9.32 -7.00 -1.78
CA ALA A 131 9.26 -8.06 -0.79
C ALA A 131 7.92 -8.18 -0.06
N ARG A 132 6.94 -7.31 -0.38
CA ARG A 132 5.61 -7.23 0.29
C ARG A 132 4.44 -7.47 -0.65
N PRO A 133 4.28 -8.69 -1.21
CA PRO A 133 3.17 -8.99 -2.10
C PRO A 133 1.78 -8.82 -1.45
N LEU A 134 1.64 -9.10 -0.15
CA LEU A 134 0.36 -8.94 0.54
C LEU A 134 -0.03 -7.49 0.75
N ARG A 135 0.93 -6.59 1.02
CA ARG A 135 0.65 -5.14 1.11
C ARG A 135 0.17 -4.55 -0.23
N GLN A 136 0.57 -5.15 -1.36
CA GLN A 136 0.10 -4.75 -2.68
C GLN A 136 -1.25 -5.35 -3.05
N ALA A 137 -1.58 -6.51 -2.49
CA ALA A 137 -2.79 -7.26 -2.83
C ALA A 137 -3.98 -6.97 -1.92
N LEU A 138 -3.74 -6.56 -0.67
CA LEU A 138 -4.78 -6.27 0.33
C LEU A 138 -4.96 -4.77 0.53
N PRO A 139 -6.16 -4.32 0.95
CA PRO A 139 -6.42 -2.94 1.32
C PRO A 139 -5.49 -2.46 2.45
N VAL A 140 -4.99 -1.23 2.33
CA VAL A 140 -4.13 -0.57 3.32
C VAL A 140 -4.80 0.70 3.83
N SER A 141 -4.85 0.87 5.15
CA SER A 141 -5.38 2.06 5.80
C SER A 141 -4.29 2.79 6.59
N GLN A 142 -4.06 4.06 6.28
CA GLN A 142 -3.17 4.91 7.07
C GLN A 142 -3.92 5.41 8.30
N VAL A 143 -3.42 5.08 9.50
CA VAL A 143 -4.09 5.45 10.76
C VAL A 143 -3.34 6.54 11.55
N GLY A 144 -2.18 6.95 11.07
CA GLY A 144 -1.39 8.06 11.61
C GLY A 144 -0.33 7.65 12.64
N GLN A 145 0.68 8.51 12.77
CA GLN A 145 1.80 8.30 13.69
C GLN A 145 1.35 8.46 15.14
N GLY A 146 1.97 7.68 16.04
CA GLY A 146 1.66 7.74 17.48
C GLY A 146 0.40 7.02 17.89
N VAL A 147 -0.38 6.49 16.95
CA VAL A 147 -1.51 5.61 17.27
C VAL A 147 -0.99 4.28 17.79
N LEU A 148 -1.37 3.90 19.00
CA LEU A 148 -0.95 2.65 19.65
C LEU A 148 -1.90 1.49 19.37
N ALA A 149 -3.16 1.77 19.13
CA ALA A 149 -4.19 0.79 18.82
C ALA A 149 -5.25 1.38 17.89
N VAL A 150 -5.83 0.52 17.05
CA VAL A 150 -6.93 0.87 16.15
C VAL A 150 -8.19 0.13 16.56
N PRO A 151 -9.39 0.71 16.34
CA PRO A 151 -10.60 -0.07 16.53
C PRO A 151 -10.65 -1.21 15.52
N SER A 152 -10.92 -2.42 15.99
CA SER A 152 -11.22 -3.58 15.16
C SER A 152 -12.69 -3.90 15.33
N ASP A 153 -13.47 -3.63 14.30
CA ASP A 153 -14.88 -4.02 14.27
C ASP A 153 -14.95 -5.51 13.89
N SER A 154 -15.45 -6.33 14.79
CA SER A 154 -15.77 -7.71 14.45
C SER A 154 -17.28 -7.87 14.32
N LEU A 155 -17.71 -8.45 13.19
CA LEU A 155 -19.09 -8.82 12.99
C LEU A 155 -19.38 -10.13 13.74
N THR A 156 -20.31 -10.07 14.69
CA THR A 156 -20.84 -11.27 15.38
C THR A 156 -22.20 -11.62 14.82
N GLU A 157 -22.39 -12.91 14.47
CA GLU A 157 -23.68 -13.43 14.01
C GLU A 157 -24.70 -13.50 15.16
N GLY A 158 -25.92 -13.05 14.90
CA GLY A 158 -27.09 -13.10 15.78
C GLY A 158 -28.29 -12.60 15.00
N ASP A 159 -29.44 -12.42 15.66
CA ASP A 159 -30.66 -11.85 15.05
C ASP A 159 -30.47 -10.42 14.53
N ALA A 160 -29.36 -9.78 14.89
CA ALA A 160 -28.88 -8.52 14.33
C ALA A 160 -27.35 -8.57 14.25
N VAL A 161 -26.80 -8.09 13.15
CA VAL A 161 -25.34 -7.90 13.00
C VAL A 161 -24.89 -6.84 14.01
N LYS A 162 -24.09 -7.24 14.99
CA LYS A 162 -23.51 -6.32 15.98
C LYS A 162 -22.04 -6.12 15.66
N ALA A 163 -21.66 -4.86 15.43
CA ALA A 163 -20.28 -4.46 15.41
C ALA A 163 -19.78 -4.28 16.85
N SER A 164 -18.73 -4.98 17.22
CA SER A 164 -18.03 -4.82 18.49
C SER A 164 -16.65 -4.23 18.19
N ALA A 165 -16.42 -2.98 18.56
CA ALA A 165 -15.12 -2.36 18.43
C ALA A 165 -14.23 -2.75 19.62
N GLN A 166 -13.20 -3.56 19.37
CA GLN A 166 -12.14 -3.82 20.34
C GLN A 166 -10.85 -3.13 19.91
N PRO A 167 -10.05 -2.58 20.86
CA PRO A 167 -8.77 -2.00 20.51
C PRO A 167 -7.80 -3.10 20.07
N LEU A 168 -7.33 -3.02 18.83
CA LEU A 168 -6.28 -3.87 18.27
C LEU A 168 -4.96 -3.08 18.32
N PRO A 169 -3.96 -3.51 19.12
CA PRO A 169 -2.69 -2.81 19.20
C PRO A 169 -1.90 -2.92 17.89
N LEU A 170 -1.23 -1.82 17.51
CA LEU A 170 -0.27 -1.86 16.42
C LEU A 170 1.03 -2.55 16.90
N SER A 171 1.48 -3.51 16.11
CA SER A 171 2.75 -4.18 16.32
C SER A 171 3.87 -3.35 15.71
N ARG A 172 4.91 -3.05 16.49
CA ARG A 172 6.15 -2.47 15.96
C ARG A 172 7.02 -3.61 15.41
N LEU A 173 7.29 -3.56 14.12
CA LEU A 173 8.26 -4.41 13.45
C LEU A 173 9.56 -3.63 13.27
N SER A 174 10.71 -4.27 13.45
CA SER A 174 12.00 -3.62 13.30
C SER A 174 13.08 -4.58 12.84
N ALA A 175 13.98 -4.09 12.00
CA ALA A 175 15.20 -4.74 11.58
C ALA A 175 16.36 -3.75 11.71
N TYR A 176 17.58 -4.25 11.98
CA TYR A 176 18.76 -3.42 12.12
C TYR A 176 19.76 -3.74 11.02
N PHE A 177 20.51 -2.72 10.60
CA PHE A 177 21.61 -2.90 9.67
C PHE A 177 22.76 -1.96 10.01
N GLU A 178 23.94 -2.31 9.51
CA GLU A 178 25.17 -1.55 9.75
C GLU A 178 25.80 -1.17 8.41
N VAL A 179 26.37 0.02 8.41
CA VAL A 179 27.13 0.59 7.29
C VAL A 179 28.49 1.02 7.82
N THR A 180 29.55 0.48 7.25
CA THR A 180 30.91 0.86 7.66
C THR A 180 31.29 2.24 7.12
N GLN A 181 32.15 2.95 7.83
CA GLN A 181 32.69 4.23 7.36
C GLN A 181 33.38 4.09 6.01
N ASP A 182 34.11 3.00 5.80
CA ASP A 182 34.81 2.73 4.54
C ASP A 182 33.86 2.67 3.34
N LEU A 183 32.67 2.08 3.51
CA LEU A 183 31.66 2.01 2.44
C LEU A 183 31.09 3.39 2.12
N ILE A 184 30.86 4.21 3.13
CA ILE A 184 30.41 5.62 2.98
C ILE A 184 31.48 6.40 2.21
N ASP A 185 32.73 6.32 2.65
CA ASP A 185 33.84 7.01 2.01
C ASP A 185 34.12 6.53 0.59
N TYR A 186 33.93 5.23 0.33
CA TYR A 186 34.02 4.68 -1.02
C TYR A 186 32.92 5.25 -1.94
N SER A 187 31.67 5.27 -1.47
CA SER A 187 30.53 5.84 -2.20
C SER A 187 30.82 7.30 -2.59
N ARG A 188 31.33 8.11 -1.65
CA ARG A 188 31.72 9.52 -1.87
C ARG A 188 32.82 9.67 -2.92
N ARG A 189 33.90 8.93 -2.77
CA ARG A 189 35.06 9.00 -3.70
C ARG A 189 34.72 8.55 -5.10
N ALA A 190 33.86 7.51 -5.22
CA ALA A 190 33.44 6.95 -6.50
C ALA A 190 32.24 7.67 -7.11
N SER A 191 31.62 8.62 -6.39
CA SER A 191 30.35 9.27 -6.79
C SER A 191 29.26 8.25 -7.14
N LEU A 192 29.17 7.17 -6.32
CA LEU A 192 28.19 6.09 -6.51
C LEU A 192 27.07 6.20 -5.48
N PRO A 193 25.82 5.79 -5.84
CA PRO A 193 24.71 5.72 -4.89
C PRO A 193 25.01 4.78 -3.71
N LEU A 194 24.71 5.21 -2.49
CA LEU A 194 24.89 4.38 -1.29
C LEU A 194 23.77 3.33 -1.21
N ARG A 195 24.08 2.09 -1.54
CA ARG A 195 23.14 0.94 -1.53
C ARG A 195 23.74 -0.26 -0.77
N PRO A 196 23.85 -0.20 0.57
CA PRO A 196 24.46 -1.28 1.36
C PRO A 196 23.63 -2.57 1.28
N SER A 197 24.27 -3.71 1.06
CA SER A 197 23.60 -5.01 1.06
C SER A 197 22.94 -5.33 2.42
N SER A 198 23.51 -4.83 3.51
CA SER A 198 22.95 -4.94 4.87
C SER A 198 21.60 -4.26 5.00
N ALA A 199 21.43 -3.06 4.40
CA ALA A 199 20.16 -2.33 4.38
C ALA A 199 19.09 -3.07 3.55
N LEU A 200 19.47 -3.61 2.38
CA LEU A 200 18.56 -4.39 1.54
C LEU A 200 18.14 -5.70 2.23
N ARG A 201 19.06 -6.33 2.98
CA ARG A 201 18.71 -7.50 3.79
C ARG A 201 17.75 -7.13 4.90
N ALA A 202 17.99 -6.07 5.66
CA ALA A 202 17.08 -5.60 6.71
C ALA A 202 15.70 -5.25 6.15
N ALA A 203 15.62 -4.70 4.94
CA ALA A 203 14.35 -4.46 4.26
C ALA A 203 13.59 -5.76 3.98
N ARG A 204 14.28 -6.80 3.49
CA ARG A 204 13.65 -8.13 3.30
C ARG A 204 13.22 -8.77 4.61
N ASP A 205 14.03 -8.67 5.66
CA ASP A 205 13.73 -9.24 6.98
C ASP A 205 12.50 -8.54 7.60
N LEU A 206 12.40 -7.20 7.45
CA LEU A 206 11.21 -6.44 7.89
C LEU A 206 9.97 -6.83 7.08
N ALA A 207 10.10 -6.90 5.76
CA ALA A 207 9.01 -7.33 4.88
C ALA A 207 8.51 -8.74 5.21
N LEU A 208 9.42 -9.69 5.47
CA LEU A 208 9.07 -11.04 5.87
C LEU A 208 8.32 -11.06 7.22
N ALA A 209 8.72 -10.22 8.16
CA ALA A 209 8.04 -10.10 9.45
C ALA A 209 6.60 -9.58 9.29
N GLU A 210 6.39 -8.60 8.40
CA GLU A 210 5.06 -8.08 8.06
C GLU A 210 4.21 -9.16 7.37
N GLU A 211 4.73 -9.79 6.32
CA GLU A 211 4.05 -10.87 5.59
C GLU A 211 3.62 -12.01 6.54
N ALA A 212 4.51 -12.42 7.46
CA ALA A 212 4.21 -13.42 8.46
C ALA A 212 3.15 -12.95 9.49
N LEU A 213 3.12 -11.67 9.84
CA LEU A 213 2.08 -11.10 10.70
C LEU A 213 0.72 -11.14 9.99
N VAL A 214 0.66 -10.72 8.73
CA VAL A 214 -0.57 -10.74 7.92
C VAL A 214 -1.11 -12.17 7.80
N VAL A 215 -0.28 -13.11 7.39
CA VAL A 215 -0.69 -14.51 7.22
C VAL A 215 -1.21 -15.11 8.53
N ARG A 216 -0.49 -14.90 9.64
CA ARG A 216 -0.92 -15.42 10.97
C ARG A 216 -2.26 -14.84 11.40
N SER A 217 -2.48 -13.55 11.18
CA SER A 217 -3.73 -12.89 11.54
C SER A 217 -4.91 -13.42 10.73
N LEU A 218 -4.72 -13.61 9.41
CA LEU A 218 -5.72 -14.18 8.51
C LEU A 218 -6.03 -15.64 8.86
N GLU A 219 -5.00 -16.46 9.08
CA GLU A 219 -5.16 -17.89 9.44
C GLU A 219 -5.88 -18.07 10.77
N ALA A 220 -5.50 -17.27 11.78
CA ALA A 220 -6.12 -17.31 13.10
C ALA A 220 -7.61 -16.96 13.04
N SER A 221 -7.97 -15.99 12.19
CA SER A 221 -9.32 -15.46 12.06
C SER A 221 -10.19 -16.22 11.04
N ALA A 222 -9.64 -17.16 10.26
CA ALA A 222 -10.39 -17.86 9.21
C ALA A 222 -11.64 -18.56 9.75
N GLY A 223 -12.82 -18.14 9.29
CA GLY A 223 -14.11 -18.69 9.70
C GLY A 223 -14.43 -20.03 9.02
N VAL A 224 -13.86 -20.28 7.85
CA VAL A 224 -14.00 -21.55 7.13
C VAL A 224 -12.66 -22.30 7.17
N ARG A 225 -12.71 -23.58 7.49
CA ARG A 225 -11.52 -24.44 7.50
C ARG A 225 -11.82 -25.73 6.71
N VAL A 226 -11.03 -26.01 5.70
CA VAL A 226 -11.08 -27.26 4.94
C VAL A 226 -9.71 -27.91 4.95
N SER A 227 -9.68 -29.23 4.87
CA SER A 227 -8.42 -29.99 4.79
C SER A 227 -8.54 -31.12 3.78
N GLY A 228 -7.41 -31.49 3.20
CA GLY A 228 -7.32 -32.60 2.26
C GLY A 228 -5.96 -32.72 1.61
N SER A 229 -5.78 -33.74 0.78
CA SER A 229 -4.53 -33.94 0.04
C SER A 229 -4.37 -32.91 -1.09
N TRP A 230 -3.12 -32.46 -1.29
CA TRP A 230 -2.74 -31.58 -2.41
C TRP A 230 -1.96 -32.34 -3.49
N ALA A 231 -1.73 -33.64 -3.28
CA ALA A 231 -0.76 -34.44 -4.06
C ALA A 231 -1.32 -35.04 -5.36
N SER A 232 -2.62 -34.95 -5.59
CA SER A 232 -3.25 -35.57 -6.78
C SER A 232 -3.88 -34.52 -7.70
N PRO A 233 -3.88 -34.72 -9.01
CA PRO A 233 -4.54 -33.81 -9.95
C PRO A 233 -6.01 -33.61 -9.61
N GLY A 234 -6.45 -32.33 -9.53
CA GLY A 234 -7.80 -31.92 -9.18
C GLY A 234 -8.09 -31.85 -7.68
N SER A 235 -7.23 -32.40 -6.82
CA SER A 235 -7.48 -32.47 -5.37
C SER A 235 -7.46 -31.09 -4.71
N PHE A 236 -6.42 -30.31 -4.94
CA PHE A 236 -6.29 -28.97 -4.36
C PHE A 236 -7.36 -28.01 -4.92
N THR A 237 -7.58 -28.02 -6.23
CA THR A 237 -8.63 -27.22 -6.89
C THR A 237 -10.02 -27.53 -6.33
N SER A 238 -10.31 -28.81 -6.04
CA SER A 238 -11.56 -29.23 -5.40
C SER A 238 -11.68 -28.68 -3.97
N LEU A 239 -10.59 -28.59 -3.20
CA LEU A 239 -10.58 -27.96 -1.88
C LEU A 239 -10.83 -26.46 -1.97
N VAL A 240 -10.23 -25.78 -2.95
CA VAL A 240 -10.50 -24.35 -3.23
C VAL A 240 -11.97 -24.14 -3.54
N ALA A 241 -12.56 -24.93 -4.45
CA ALA A 241 -13.97 -24.84 -4.78
C ALA A 241 -14.88 -25.14 -3.58
N LYS A 242 -14.54 -26.15 -2.78
CA LYS A 242 -15.24 -26.49 -1.54
C LYS A 242 -15.18 -25.34 -0.54
N ALA A 243 -14.02 -24.74 -0.33
CA ALA A 243 -13.85 -23.59 0.57
C ALA A 243 -14.69 -22.41 0.11
N LEU A 244 -14.63 -22.03 -1.18
CA LEU A 244 -15.46 -20.98 -1.78
C LEU A 244 -16.96 -21.22 -1.60
N SER A 245 -17.43 -22.47 -1.69
CA SER A 245 -18.84 -22.82 -1.51
C SER A 245 -19.34 -22.68 -0.06
N GLN A 246 -18.42 -22.72 0.91
CA GLN A 246 -18.73 -22.61 2.35
C GLN A 246 -18.62 -21.17 2.88
N LEU A 247 -18.01 -20.25 2.11
CA LEU A 247 -17.95 -18.86 2.48
C LEU A 247 -19.35 -18.23 2.43
N LYS A 248 -19.73 -17.52 3.48
CA LYS A 248 -21.04 -16.87 3.59
C LYS A 248 -21.11 -15.57 2.80
N VAL A 249 -20.02 -14.82 2.78
CA VAL A 249 -19.87 -13.60 1.98
C VAL A 249 -19.36 -13.96 0.60
N ARG A 250 -20.05 -13.49 -0.43
CA ARG A 250 -19.65 -13.69 -1.83
C ARG A 250 -19.03 -12.40 -2.34
N ALA A 251 -17.72 -12.34 -2.31
CA ALA A 251 -16.97 -11.26 -2.95
C ALA A 251 -16.83 -11.50 -4.46
N PRO A 252 -16.66 -10.45 -5.27
CA PRO A 252 -16.46 -10.57 -6.71
C PRO A 252 -15.15 -11.28 -7.07
N SER A 253 -14.15 -11.24 -6.20
CA SER A 253 -12.85 -11.90 -6.39
C SER A 253 -12.27 -12.39 -5.07
N TYR A 254 -11.41 -13.40 -5.14
CA TYR A 254 -10.67 -13.93 -4.00
C TYR A 254 -9.19 -14.05 -4.34
N LEU A 255 -8.36 -13.79 -3.34
CA LEU A 255 -6.94 -14.06 -3.37
C LEU A 255 -6.68 -15.43 -2.73
N LEU A 256 -5.86 -16.25 -3.39
CA LEU A 256 -5.29 -17.47 -2.85
C LEU A 256 -3.86 -17.20 -2.44
N ILE A 257 -3.63 -17.08 -1.14
CA ILE A 257 -2.31 -16.81 -0.56
C ILE A 257 -1.64 -18.15 -0.27
N ILE A 258 -0.47 -18.37 -0.85
CA ILE A 258 0.34 -19.59 -0.70
C ILE A 258 1.82 -19.25 -0.51
N SER A 259 2.59 -20.20 0.05
CA SER A 259 4.05 -20.08 0.14
C SER A 259 4.74 -20.34 -1.22
N PRO A 260 6.01 -19.91 -1.37
CA PRO A 260 6.84 -20.29 -2.52
C PRO A 260 6.98 -21.82 -2.69
N SER A 261 7.11 -22.57 -1.57
CA SER A 261 7.21 -24.04 -1.58
C SER A 261 5.89 -24.68 -2.02
N ALA A 262 4.75 -24.24 -1.47
CA ALA A 262 3.42 -24.69 -1.87
C ALA A 262 3.16 -24.41 -3.35
N ARG A 263 3.56 -23.23 -3.85
CA ARG A 263 3.51 -22.90 -5.27
C ARG A 263 4.25 -23.92 -6.13
N ALA A 264 5.51 -24.23 -5.77
CA ALA A 264 6.33 -25.20 -6.51
C ALA A 264 5.72 -26.61 -6.46
N ALA A 265 5.24 -27.02 -5.29
CA ALA A 265 4.57 -28.32 -5.11
C ALA A 265 3.31 -28.43 -6.00
N LEU A 266 2.40 -27.44 -5.97
CA LEU A 266 1.18 -27.44 -6.77
C LEU A 266 1.44 -27.38 -8.29
N ALA A 267 2.48 -26.65 -8.71
CA ALA A 267 2.91 -26.60 -10.10
C ALA A 267 3.50 -27.94 -10.59
N SER A 268 3.98 -28.80 -9.70
CA SER A 268 4.49 -30.15 -10.04
C SER A 268 3.43 -31.21 -10.17
N VAL A 269 2.20 -30.97 -9.67
CA VAL A 269 1.06 -31.91 -9.76
C VAL A 269 0.35 -31.68 -11.08
N ILE A 270 0.73 -32.46 -12.09
CA ILE A 270 0.26 -32.32 -13.47
C ILE A 270 -0.68 -33.47 -13.81
N ASP A 271 -1.80 -33.16 -14.46
CA ASP A 271 -2.75 -34.17 -14.96
C ASP A 271 -2.33 -34.75 -16.32
N PRO A 272 -3.02 -35.80 -16.81
CA PRO A 272 -2.74 -36.38 -18.13
C PRO A 272 -2.92 -35.41 -19.31
N SER A 273 -3.61 -34.28 -19.14
CA SER A 273 -3.77 -33.24 -20.17
C SER A 273 -2.62 -32.21 -20.16
N GLY A 274 -1.69 -32.32 -19.22
CA GLY A 274 -0.57 -31.38 -19.04
C GLY A 274 -0.91 -30.14 -18.21
N LEU A 275 -2.09 -30.06 -17.58
CA LEU A 275 -2.50 -28.94 -16.77
C LEU A 275 -2.13 -29.18 -15.30
N ASP A 276 -1.36 -28.26 -14.70
CA ASP A 276 -0.98 -28.32 -13.28
C ASP A 276 -2.06 -27.77 -12.36
N GLU A 277 -1.99 -28.13 -11.06
CA GLU A 277 -2.96 -27.73 -10.03
C GLU A 277 -2.99 -26.23 -9.79
N LEU A 278 -1.86 -25.54 -9.88
CA LEU A 278 -1.79 -24.10 -9.70
C LEU A 278 -2.54 -23.36 -10.83
N SER A 279 -2.32 -23.79 -12.07
CA SER A 279 -3.02 -23.27 -13.26
C SER A 279 -4.52 -23.54 -13.20
N ARG A 280 -4.95 -24.67 -12.62
CA ARG A 280 -6.38 -24.98 -12.38
C ARG A 280 -6.98 -24.03 -11.34
N ALA A 281 -6.33 -23.89 -10.18
CA ALA A 281 -6.78 -23.00 -9.10
C ALA A 281 -6.86 -21.55 -9.56
N SER A 282 -5.91 -21.09 -10.39
CA SER A 282 -5.87 -19.73 -10.94
C SER A 282 -7.07 -19.36 -11.84
N ARG A 283 -7.84 -20.35 -12.30
CA ARG A 283 -9.10 -20.11 -13.03
C ARG A 283 -10.26 -19.73 -12.10
N LEU A 284 -10.15 -20.04 -10.81
CA LEU A 284 -11.17 -19.75 -9.81
C LEU A 284 -10.84 -18.50 -9.01
N VAL A 285 -9.53 -18.26 -8.74
CA VAL A 285 -9.05 -17.25 -7.81
C VAL A 285 -7.71 -16.65 -8.27
N SER A 286 -7.38 -15.44 -7.82
CA SER A 286 -6.09 -14.82 -8.07
C SER A 286 -5.04 -15.34 -7.08
N VAL A 287 -3.89 -15.82 -7.57
CA VAL A 287 -2.84 -16.40 -6.72
C VAL A 287 -1.85 -15.32 -6.29
N VAL A 288 -1.61 -15.22 -4.99
CA VAL A 288 -0.56 -14.38 -4.39
C VAL A 288 0.42 -15.28 -3.65
N VAL A 289 1.71 -15.14 -4.00
CA VAL A 289 2.77 -15.90 -3.34
C VAL A 289 3.41 -15.03 -2.27
N SER A 290 3.25 -15.42 -1.02
CA SER A 290 3.81 -14.72 0.13
C SER A 290 4.92 -15.54 0.78
N PRO A 291 6.12 -14.95 1.00
CA PRO A 291 7.19 -15.64 1.72
C PRO A 291 6.87 -15.85 3.22
N GLY A 292 5.86 -15.15 3.75
CA GLY A 292 5.36 -15.32 5.12
C GLY A 292 4.33 -16.45 5.28
N ALA A 293 3.86 -17.04 4.17
CA ALA A 293 2.87 -18.12 4.21
C ALA A 293 3.50 -19.47 4.59
N LYS A 294 2.71 -20.35 5.20
CA LYS A 294 3.10 -21.72 5.54
C LYS A 294 3.05 -22.62 4.30
N ASP A 295 3.85 -23.69 4.31
CA ASP A 295 3.93 -24.61 3.17
C ASP A 295 2.72 -25.56 3.06
N ASP A 296 2.04 -25.78 4.19
CA ASP A 296 0.92 -26.71 4.35
C ASP A 296 -0.45 -26.02 4.50
N VAL A 297 -0.51 -24.68 4.41
CA VAL A 297 -1.75 -23.91 4.53
C VAL A 297 -1.85 -22.87 3.42
N ALA A 298 -2.95 -22.91 2.70
CA ALA A 298 -3.35 -21.87 1.76
C ALA A 298 -4.53 -21.06 2.35
N LEU A 299 -4.56 -19.74 2.09
CA LEU A 299 -5.62 -18.87 2.58
C LEU A 299 -6.41 -18.30 1.41
N LEU A 300 -7.74 -18.29 1.52
CA LEU A 300 -8.63 -17.59 0.61
C LEU A 300 -9.16 -16.35 1.30
N VAL A 301 -8.91 -15.18 0.71
CA VAL A 301 -9.23 -13.88 1.29
C VAL A 301 -9.76 -12.95 0.18
N PRO A 302 -10.92 -12.31 0.33
CA PRO A 302 -11.33 -11.27 -0.59
C PRO A 302 -10.54 -9.99 -0.30
N PRO A 303 -10.04 -9.27 -1.33
CA PRO A 303 -9.32 -8.02 -1.15
C PRO A 303 -10.28 -6.82 -0.93
N GLU A 304 -11.20 -6.96 0.01
CA GLU A 304 -12.25 -5.98 0.30
C GLU A 304 -11.97 -5.30 1.66
N ALA A 305 -12.03 -3.97 1.68
CA ALA A 305 -11.69 -3.18 2.87
C ALA A 305 -12.68 -3.34 4.04
N ASP A 306 -13.88 -3.83 3.79
CA ASP A 306 -14.89 -4.19 4.78
C ASP A 306 -14.66 -5.59 5.38
N VAL A 307 -13.84 -6.44 4.74
CA VAL A 307 -13.46 -7.77 5.24
C VAL A 307 -12.12 -7.74 5.95
N VAL A 308 -11.11 -7.15 5.33
CA VAL A 308 -9.74 -7.12 5.85
C VAL A 308 -9.01 -5.87 5.39
N ASP A 309 -8.18 -5.30 6.25
CA ASP A 309 -7.19 -4.31 5.87
C ASP A 309 -5.93 -4.36 6.73
N ILE A 310 -4.84 -3.82 6.19
CA ILE A 310 -3.58 -3.61 6.90
C ILE A 310 -3.59 -2.16 7.39
N ALA A 311 -3.73 -1.96 8.70
CA ALA A 311 -3.66 -0.65 9.34
C ALA A 311 -2.20 -0.29 9.59
N VAL A 312 -1.74 0.81 8.99
CA VAL A 312 -0.36 1.31 9.10
C VAL A 312 -0.36 2.58 9.93
N GLY A 313 0.32 2.55 11.07
CA GLY A 313 0.50 3.71 11.94
C GLY A 313 1.67 4.58 11.46
N SER A 314 2.87 4.05 11.58
CA SER A 314 4.06 4.62 10.95
C SER A 314 4.49 3.71 9.82
N ASP A 315 4.57 4.25 8.62
CA ASP A 315 5.15 3.50 7.50
C ASP A 315 6.65 3.31 7.72
N SER A 316 7.29 2.46 6.92
CA SER A 316 8.68 2.05 7.11
C SER A 316 9.64 3.24 7.16
N ARG A 317 10.37 3.37 8.27
CA ARG A 317 11.31 4.45 8.57
C ARG A 317 12.69 3.90 8.86
N VAL A 318 13.70 4.69 8.53
CA VAL A 318 15.09 4.42 8.90
C VAL A 318 15.54 5.49 9.88
N ASP A 319 15.98 5.07 11.06
CA ASP A 319 16.57 5.95 12.09
C ASP A 319 18.04 5.61 12.27
N TYR A 320 18.86 6.62 12.51
CA TYR A 320 20.25 6.42 12.92
C TYR A 320 20.32 6.12 14.41
N VAL A 321 20.93 5.00 14.78
CA VAL A 321 21.04 4.56 16.18
C VAL A 321 22.35 5.07 16.81
N GLY A 322 23.45 5.07 16.05
CA GLY A 322 24.76 5.49 16.55
C GLY A 322 25.92 4.73 15.92
N LEU A 323 27.13 5.06 16.37
CA LEU A 323 28.36 4.36 16.02
C LEU A 323 28.58 3.22 17.03
N ILE A 324 28.62 1.99 16.55
CA ILE A 324 28.81 0.79 17.35
C ILE A 324 29.94 -0.03 16.73
N GLU A 325 31.01 -0.28 17.50
CA GLU A 325 32.15 -1.09 17.07
C GLU A 325 32.76 -0.66 15.71
N GLY A 326 32.77 0.67 15.45
CA GLY A 326 33.32 1.21 14.20
C GLY A 326 32.38 1.17 13.00
N SER A 327 31.15 0.70 13.16
CA SER A 327 30.11 0.70 12.16
C SER A 327 28.93 1.60 12.54
N HIS A 328 28.34 2.28 11.59
CA HIS A 328 27.13 3.08 11.77
C HIS A 328 25.92 2.17 11.75
N ARG A 329 25.21 2.08 12.89
CA ARG A 329 23.99 1.27 13.02
C ARG A 329 22.75 2.10 12.75
N PHE A 330 21.83 1.50 11.99
CA PHE A 330 20.51 2.04 11.64
C PHE A 330 19.41 1.07 12.06
N ALA A 331 18.26 1.62 12.43
CA ALA A 331 17.03 0.89 12.69
C ALA A 331 16.04 1.14 11.55
N LEU A 332 15.60 0.10 10.88
CA LEU A 332 14.47 0.13 9.95
C LEU A 332 13.25 -0.42 10.68
N TRP A 333 12.17 0.34 10.76
CA TRP A 333 10.99 -0.05 11.52
C TRP A 333 9.69 0.54 10.98
N GLU A 334 8.58 -0.06 11.39
CA GLU A 334 7.21 0.37 11.10
C GLU A 334 6.25 -0.04 12.19
N THR A 335 5.01 0.46 12.17
CA THR A 335 3.93 0.00 13.05
C THR A 335 2.72 -0.40 12.23
N VAL A 336 2.28 -1.65 12.39
CA VAL A 336 1.21 -2.24 11.61
C VAL A 336 0.29 -3.10 12.47
N ALA A 337 -0.97 -3.20 12.06
CA ALA A 337 -1.93 -4.18 12.56
C ALA A 337 -2.76 -4.73 11.41
N VAL A 338 -3.27 -5.95 11.54
CA VAL A 338 -4.16 -6.56 10.54
C VAL A 338 -5.55 -6.63 11.12
N ARG A 339 -6.49 -5.86 10.55
CA ARG A 339 -7.90 -5.89 10.98
C ARG A 339 -8.67 -6.90 10.13
N VAL A 340 -9.12 -7.96 10.75
CA VAL A 340 -10.07 -8.91 10.14
C VAL A 340 -11.46 -8.57 10.66
N LYS A 341 -12.27 -7.96 9.81
CA LYS A 341 -13.60 -7.43 10.14
C LYS A 341 -14.69 -8.47 9.93
N ASP A 342 -14.55 -9.32 8.90
CA ASP A 342 -15.47 -10.43 8.64
C ASP A 342 -14.72 -11.76 8.49
N PRO A 343 -14.53 -12.52 9.59
CA PRO A 343 -13.94 -13.86 9.56
C PRO A 343 -14.68 -14.88 8.67
N SER A 344 -16.00 -14.70 8.47
CA SER A 344 -16.81 -15.64 7.69
C SER A 344 -16.52 -15.59 6.19
N ALA A 345 -15.83 -14.53 5.73
CA ALA A 345 -15.38 -14.36 4.35
C ALA A 345 -13.97 -14.95 4.08
N ILE A 346 -13.29 -15.48 5.10
CA ILE A 346 -11.91 -15.99 5.01
C ILE A 346 -11.92 -17.50 5.20
N ALA A 347 -11.19 -18.21 4.34
CA ALA A 347 -11.01 -19.66 4.46
C ALA A 347 -9.53 -20.05 4.58
N ALA A 348 -9.25 -21.04 5.42
CA ALA A 348 -7.97 -21.74 5.48
C ALA A 348 -8.11 -23.16 4.91
N ILE A 349 -7.20 -23.50 3.98
CA ILE A 349 -7.12 -24.82 3.32
C ILE A 349 -5.84 -25.48 3.79
N ALA A 350 -5.95 -26.49 4.64
CA ALA A 350 -4.80 -27.21 5.17
C ALA A 350 -4.52 -28.48 4.36
N GLN A 351 -3.23 -28.74 4.14
CA GLN A 351 -2.80 -30.03 3.60
C GLN A 351 -2.98 -31.10 4.68
N ALA A 352 -3.71 -32.16 4.37
CA ALA A 352 -3.78 -33.32 5.25
C ALA A 352 -2.46 -34.09 5.19
N ALA A 353 -2.02 -34.54 6.37
CA ALA A 353 -0.80 -35.34 6.51
C ALA A 353 -0.90 -36.69 5.76
#